data_2362a9a63a9cc3c1ae6ce35b57671b4b
#
_entry.id   2362a9a63a9cc3c1ae6ce35b57671b4b
#
_cell.length_a   1.000
_cell.length_b   1.000
_cell.length_c   1.000
_cell.angle_alpha   90.00
_cell.angle_beta   90.00
_cell.angle_gamma   90.00
#
_symmetry.space_group_name_H-M   'P 1'
#
loop_
_entity.id
_entity.type
_entity.pdbx_description
1 polymer ?
#
loop_
_entity_poly.entity_id
_entity_poly.type
_entity_poly.pdbx_seq_one_letter_code
_entity_poly.pdbx_strand_id
1 'polypeptide(L)'
;LVEEAEKAGWAVRILDPLSLTVVIDDRGGRIFHRGWPVECEAVIPRIGYSITRRGVAIVRQFEQMGVPVLNTADGITRSRDKLVAGQLLSDEGVPVPITAHVGGWEDTNRAISRVGGTPCVIKSSEGTHGSGVFLAHTDQHARQLVFQMIERDMCPLVQEYIGESHGRDVRALVVGGKVVAAMRRVATGTEFRSNFHLGGSVETVEISPKLAQIAVNAAKILELDFAGVDLLESKRGPLVLEVNSSPGLEGIEKASQVNVAGAVANFLNEKLQAIEEEKNQFDSGSASSSAGDFTHAF
;
A
#
# COMPACT_ATOMS: atom_id res chain seq x y z
N LEU A 1 -0.66 -17.20 -3.23
CA LEU A 1 0.01 -16.98 -1.93
C LEU A 1 -0.08 -18.21 -1.03
N VAL A 2 -1.28 -18.82 -0.86
CA VAL A 2 -1.43 -20.01 -0.01
C VAL A 2 -0.51 -21.12 -0.48
N GLU A 3 -0.63 -21.54 -1.74
CA GLU A 3 0.16 -22.62 -2.32
C GLU A 3 1.68 -22.39 -2.20
N GLU A 4 2.13 -21.14 -2.41
CA GLU A 4 3.56 -20.83 -2.31
C GLU A 4 4.06 -20.79 -0.86
N ALA A 5 3.22 -20.34 0.07
CA ALA A 5 3.54 -20.40 1.50
C ALA A 5 3.58 -21.85 1.99
N GLU A 6 2.67 -22.71 1.55
CA GLU A 6 2.69 -24.15 1.86
C GLU A 6 3.92 -24.85 1.28
N LYS A 7 4.34 -24.51 0.05
CA LYS A 7 5.61 -24.99 -0.54
C LYS A 7 6.83 -24.53 0.25
N ALA A 8 6.75 -23.34 0.86
CA ALA A 8 7.79 -22.80 1.75
C ALA A 8 7.77 -23.43 3.15
N GLY A 9 6.88 -24.41 3.42
CA GLY A 9 6.80 -25.13 4.67
C GLY A 9 5.81 -24.60 5.71
N TRP A 10 4.98 -23.62 5.37
CA TRP A 10 4.01 -23.02 6.28
C TRP A 10 2.69 -23.80 6.35
N ALA A 11 2.14 -23.95 7.55
CA ALA A 11 0.75 -24.33 7.74
C ALA A 11 -0.14 -23.10 7.59
N VAL A 12 -0.81 -22.95 6.45
CA VAL A 12 -1.55 -21.73 6.12
C VAL A 12 -3.02 -21.83 6.54
N ARG A 13 -3.52 -20.78 7.19
CA ARG A 13 -4.92 -20.63 7.54
C ARG A 13 -5.47 -19.30 7.02
N ILE A 14 -6.51 -19.34 6.20
CA ILE A 14 -7.21 -18.15 5.74
C ILE A 14 -8.29 -17.77 6.74
N LEU A 15 -8.24 -16.55 7.25
CA LEU A 15 -9.23 -16.01 8.18
C LEU A 15 -9.88 -14.75 7.59
N ASP A 16 -11.22 -14.70 7.63
CA ASP A 16 -11.94 -13.46 7.34
C ASP A 16 -11.79 -12.50 8.53
N PRO A 17 -11.21 -11.29 8.33
CA PRO A 17 -11.06 -10.31 9.39
C PRO A 17 -12.38 -9.96 10.10
N LEU A 18 -13.52 -10.04 9.38
CA LEU A 18 -14.84 -9.76 9.96
C LEU A 18 -15.35 -10.87 10.88
N SER A 19 -14.75 -12.06 10.84
CA SER A 19 -15.05 -13.20 11.73
C SER A 19 -14.17 -13.23 12.98
N LEU A 20 -13.24 -12.28 13.13
CA LEU A 20 -12.32 -12.20 14.26
C LEU A 20 -12.88 -11.28 15.36
N THR A 21 -12.73 -11.70 16.59
CA THR A 21 -13.08 -10.92 17.78
C THR A 21 -11.82 -10.52 18.52
N VAL A 22 -11.65 -9.24 18.80
CA VAL A 22 -10.60 -8.72 19.68
C VAL A 22 -11.16 -8.56 21.09
N VAL A 23 -10.46 -9.11 22.06
CA VAL A 23 -10.75 -8.93 23.49
C VAL A 23 -9.58 -8.17 24.10
N ILE A 24 -9.85 -7.07 24.78
CA ILE A 24 -8.84 -6.22 25.42
C ILE A 24 -9.16 -6.19 26.92
N ASP A 25 -8.21 -6.57 27.74
CA ASP A 25 -8.26 -6.52 29.20
C ASP A 25 -6.92 -6.05 29.80
N ASP A 26 -6.77 -6.11 31.12
CA ASP A 26 -5.57 -5.71 31.86
C ASP A 26 -4.35 -6.60 31.58
N ARG A 27 -4.52 -7.72 30.92
CA ARG A 27 -3.47 -8.64 30.46
C ARG A 27 -3.07 -8.43 29.00
N GLY A 28 -3.65 -7.43 28.33
CA GLY A 28 -3.42 -7.09 26.92
C GLY A 28 -4.54 -7.55 26.00
N GLY A 29 -4.34 -7.32 24.71
CA GLY A 29 -5.31 -7.69 23.69
C GLY A 29 -5.05 -9.11 23.14
N ARG A 30 -6.13 -9.81 22.81
CA ARG A 30 -6.11 -11.17 22.25
C ARG A 30 -7.12 -11.28 21.12
N ILE A 31 -6.82 -12.13 20.14
CA ILE A 31 -7.71 -12.39 18.99
C ILE A 31 -8.32 -13.77 19.11
N PHE A 32 -9.62 -13.84 18.84
CA PHE A 32 -10.39 -15.08 18.82
C PHE A 32 -11.08 -15.28 17.47
N HIS A 33 -11.14 -16.52 17.02
CA HIS A 33 -11.96 -16.95 15.90
C HIS A 33 -12.94 -18.01 16.36
N ARG A 34 -14.24 -17.74 16.27
CA ARG A 34 -15.31 -18.67 16.72
C ARG A 34 -15.13 -19.15 18.16
N GLY A 35 -14.67 -18.28 19.05
CA GLY A 35 -14.44 -18.57 20.46
C GLY A 35 -13.09 -19.20 20.82
N TRP A 36 -12.27 -19.56 19.83
CA TRP A 36 -10.93 -20.12 20.06
C TRP A 36 -9.85 -19.06 19.85
N PRO A 37 -8.79 -19.04 20.68
CA PRO A 37 -7.65 -18.15 20.48
C PRO A 37 -7.03 -18.34 19.09
N VAL A 38 -6.60 -17.24 18.48
CA VAL A 38 -5.83 -17.28 17.24
C VAL A 38 -4.35 -17.16 17.59
N GLU A 39 -3.63 -18.23 17.36
CA GLU A 39 -2.17 -18.31 17.49
C GLU A 39 -1.57 -18.52 16.10
N CYS A 40 -0.54 -17.75 15.74
CA CYS A 40 0.19 -17.85 14.49
C CYS A 40 1.56 -17.20 14.62
N GLU A 41 2.50 -17.64 13.79
CA GLU A 41 3.87 -17.13 13.75
C GLU A 41 3.99 -15.84 12.93
N ALA A 42 3.10 -15.65 11.95
CA ALA A 42 3.06 -14.45 11.13
C ALA A 42 1.69 -14.24 10.49
N VAL A 43 1.44 -13.02 9.99
CA VAL A 43 0.21 -12.67 9.26
C VAL A 43 0.53 -11.91 7.98
N ILE A 44 -0.08 -12.32 6.88
CA ILE A 44 -0.09 -11.55 5.63
C ILE A 44 -1.47 -10.91 5.46
N PRO A 45 -1.65 -9.61 5.76
CA PRO A 45 -2.92 -8.93 5.63
C PRO A 45 -3.30 -8.75 4.16
N ARG A 46 -4.47 -9.27 3.78
CA ARG A 46 -5.09 -9.05 2.46
C ARG A 46 -6.41 -8.30 2.64
N ILE A 47 -6.29 -7.09 3.20
CA ILE A 47 -7.45 -6.29 3.61
C ILE A 47 -8.07 -5.60 2.40
N GLY A 48 -9.36 -5.84 2.16
CA GLY A 48 -10.15 -5.13 1.17
C GLY A 48 -10.44 -3.68 1.59
N TYR A 49 -10.68 -2.80 0.62
CA TYR A 49 -10.96 -1.39 0.90
C TYR A 49 -12.19 -1.20 1.82
N SER A 50 -13.28 -1.89 1.52
CA SER A 50 -14.56 -1.75 2.24
C SER A 50 -14.48 -2.08 3.74
N ILE A 51 -13.44 -2.81 4.15
CA ILE A 51 -13.22 -3.22 5.54
C ILE A 51 -11.94 -2.63 6.14
N THR A 52 -11.34 -1.60 5.51
CA THR A 52 -10.04 -1.04 5.92
C THR A 52 -9.99 -0.77 7.43
N ARG A 53 -10.94 -0.02 7.98
CA ARG A 53 -10.97 0.35 9.41
C ARG A 53 -10.95 -0.89 10.33
N ARG A 54 -11.76 -1.90 10.02
CA ARG A 54 -11.84 -3.13 10.83
C ARG A 54 -10.61 -4.01 10.63
N GLY A 55 -10.18 -4.18 9.38
CA GLY A 55 -9.01 -4.97 9.03
C GLY A 55 -7.73 -4.43 9.65
N VAL A 56 -7.50 -3.11 9.58
CA VAL A 56 -6.36 -2.44 10.21
C VAL A 56 -6.36 -2.63 11.73
N ALA A 57 -7.53 -2.57 12.39
CA ALA A 57 -7.62 -2.82 13.83
C ALA A 57 -7.19 -4.25 14.20
N ILE A 58 -7.55 -5.24 13.38
CA ILE A 58 -7.11 -6.63 13.56
C ILE A 58 -5.59 -6.77 13.33
N VAL A 59 -5.05 -6.15 12.27
CA VAL A 59 -3.59 -6.17 11.99
C VAL A 59 -2.83 -5.56 13.15
N ARG A 60 -3.26 -4.39 13.63
CA ARG A 60 -2.66 -3.73 14.80
C ARG A 60 -2.69 -4.61 16.05
N GLN A 61 -3.77 -5.37 16.24
CA GLN A 61 -3.83 -6.28 17.39
C GLN A 61 -2.81 -7.41 17.27
N PHE A 62 -2.57 -7.97 16.07
CA PHE A 62 -1.49 -8.94 15.87
C PHE A 62 -0.11 -8.34 16.17
N GLU A 63 0.13 -7.09 15.73
CA GLU A 63 1.38 -6.37 16.06
C GLU A 63 1.55 -6.20 17.58
N GLN A 64 0.49 -5.83 18.31
CA GLN A 64 0.53 -5.71 19.77
C GLN A 64 0.74 -7.04 20.51
N MET A 65 0.38 -8.14 19.87
CA MET A 65 0.66 -9.50 20.35
C MET A 65 2.10 -9.95 20.01
N GLY A 66 2.89 -9.11 19.35
CA GLY A 66 4.25 -9.44 18.91
C GLY A 66 4.30 -10.36 17.69
N VAL A 67 3.18 -10.52 16.97
CA VAL A 67 3.11 -11.34 15.77
C VAL A 67 3.57 -10.51 14.57
N PRO A 68 4.62 -10.92 13.84
CA PRO A 68 5.08 -10.27 12.63
C PRO A 68 3.98 -10.19 11.56
N VAL A 69 3.85 -9.01 10.94
CA VAL A 69 2.87 -8.76 9.88
C VAL A 69 3.53 -8.28 8.59
N LEU A 70 2.92 -8.56 7.46
CA LEU A 70 3.37 -8.15 6.14
C LEU A 70 2.17 -7.70 5.29
N ASN A 71 1.76 -6.42 5.32
CA ASN A 71 2.32 -5.18 5.87
C ASN A 71 1.77 -4.80 7.27
N THR A 72 2.36 -3.75 7.86
CA THR A 72 1.93 -3.16 9.14
C THR A 72 0.59 -2.43 9.03
N ALA A 73 -0.09 -2.26 10.17
CA ALA A 73 -1.33 -1.50 10.27
C ALA A 73 -1.13 -0.04 9.83
N ASP A 74 -0.01 0.58 10.20
CA ASP A 74 0.31 1.96 9.82
C ASP A 74 0.63 2.09 8.34
N GLY A 75 1.42 1.20 7.77
CA GLY A 75 1.71 1.17 6.34
C GLY A 75 0.43 1.01 5.50
N ILE A 76 -0.47 0.11 5.92
CA ILE A 76 -1.78 -0.05 5.27
C ILE A 76 -2.59 1.23 5.35
N THR A 77 -2.65 1.88 6.52
CA THR A 77 -3.42 3.11 6.73
C THR A 77 -2.91 4.25 5.87
N ARG A 78 -1.59 4.51 5.90
CA ARG A 78 -0.93 5.57 5.13
C ARG A 78 -1.15 5.41 3.62
N SER A 79 -1.03 4.19 3.10
CA SER A 79 -1.20 3.91 1.68
C SER A 79 -2.65 4.02 1.19
N ARG A 80 -3.63 3.88 2.08
CA ARG A 80 -5.07 3.93 1.76
C ARG A 80 -5.63 5.33 1.60
N ASP A 81 -5.02 6.31 2.23
CA ASP A 81 -5.34 7.74 2.08
C ASP A 81 -4.38 8.38 1.05
N LYS A 82 -4.93 8.75 -0.13
CA LYS A 82 -4.16 9.35 -1.22
C LYS A 82 -3.59 10.72 -0.87
N LEU A 83 -4.23 11.45 0.05
CA LEU A 83 -3.71 12.73 0.52
C LEU A 83 -2.51 12.51 1.41
N VAL A 84 -2.63 11.65 2.42
CA VAL A 84 -1.53 11.30 3.35
C VAL A 84 -0.36 10.67 2.57
N ALA A 85 -0.62 9.71 1.70
CA ALA A 85 0.42 9.10 0.87
C ALA A 85 1.13 10.15 0.00
N GLY A 86 0.37 11.04 -0.66
CA GLY A 86 0.93 12.11 -1.48
C GLY A 86 1.78 13.09 -0.68
N GLN A 87 1.38 13.46 0.53
CA GLN A 87 2.15 14.31 1.43
C GLN A 87 3.49 13.67 1.81
N LEU A 88 3.46 12.43 2.30
CA LEU A 88 4.66 11.70 2.71
C LEU A 88 5.66 11.51 1.55
N LEU A 89 5.15 11.11 0.39
CA LEU A 89 5.97 10.92 -0.81
C LEU A 89 6.59 12.24 -1.29
N SER A 90 5.81 13.33 -1.30
CA SER A 90 6.28 14.64 -1.74
C SER A 90 7.32 15.25 -0.79
N ASP A 91 7.16 15.09 0.51
CA ASP A 91 8.10 15.56 1.53
C ASP A 91 9.47 14.91 1.40
N GLU A 92 9.50 13.64 1.05
CA GLU A 92 10.71 12.84 0.79
C GLU A 92 11.23 12.97 -0.66
N GLY A 93 10.69 13.90 -1.45
CA GLY A 93 11.15 14.22 -2.80
C GLY A 93 10.80 13.16 -3.86
N VAL A 94 9.89 12.24 -3.59
CA VAL A 94 9.40 11.29 -4.60
C VAL A 94 8.49 12.04 -5.59
N PRO A 95 8.73 11.92 -6.91
CA PRO A 95 7.91 12.61 -7.91
C PRO A 95 6.46 12.09 -7.89
N VAL A 96 5.52 13.01 -7.68
CA VAL A 96 4.07 12.75 -7.70
C VAL A 96 3.38 13.75 -8.61
N PRO A 97 2.18 13.46 -9.15
CA PRO A 97 1.36 14.46 -9.83
C PRO A 97 0.99 15.59 -8.89
N ILE A 98 0.96 16.85 -9.41
CA ILE A 98 0.52 18.00 -8.63
C ILE A 98 -0.91 17.75 -8.17
N THR A 99 -1.13 17.84 -6.86
CA THR A 99 -2.43 17.52 -6.26
C THR A 99 -2.80 18.59 -5.26
N ALA A 100 -4.05 19.04 -5.29
CA ALA A 100 -4.61 19.97 -4.32
C ALA A 100 -5.81 19.33 -3.62
N HIS A 101 -5.85 19.41 -2.30
CA HIS A 101 -7.05 19.11 -1.50
C HIS A 101 -7.96 20.34 -1.48
N VAL A 102 -9.27 20.12 -1.57
CA VAL A 102 -10.28 21.19 -1.52
C VAL A 102 -11.09 21.06 -0.24
N GLY A 103 -10.85 21.97 0.71
CA GLY A 103 -11.55 21.98 2.00
C GLY A 103 -12.99 22.55 1.90
N GLY A 104 -13.19 23.53 1.00
CA GLY A 104 -14.50 24.14 0.73
C GLY A 104 -14.69 24.32 -0.76
N TRP A 105 -15.92 24.22 -1.25
CA TRP A 105 -16.22 24.29 -2.68
C TRP A 105 -15.79 25.64 -3.32
N GLU A 106 -15.72 26.71 -2.52
CA GLU A 106 -15.28 28.06 -2.94
C GLU A 106 -13.83 28.10 -3.42
N ASP A 107 -13.00 27.20 -2.89
CA ASP A 107 -11.57 27.12 -3.24
C ASP A 107 -11.29 26.27 -4.48
N THR A 108 -12.31 25.66 -5.06
CA THR A 108 -12.16 24.75 -6.21
C THR A 108 -11.45 25.41 -7.39
N ASN A 109 -11.77 26.66 -7.74
CA ASN A 109 -11.12 27.37 -8.84
C ASN A 109 -9.63 27.60 -8.59
N ARG A 110 -9.25 27.88 -7.34
CA ARG A 110 -7.84 28.03 -6.96
C ARG A 110 -7.11 26.69 -7.05
N ALA A 111 -7.75 25.61 -6.62
CA ALA A 111 -7.19 24.25 -6.73
C ALA A 111 -6.97 23.85 -8.20
N ILE A 112 -7.97 24.08 -9.08
CA ILE A 112 -7.84 23.84 -10.53
C ILE A 112 -6.65 24.63 -11.11
N SER A 113 -6.55 25.92 -10.80
CA SER A 113 -5.44 26.75 -11.26
C SER A 113 -4.07 26.25 -10.76
N ARG A 114 -4.00 25.76 -9.50
CA ARG A 114 -2.76 25.25 -8.91
C ARG A 114 -2.25 23.96 -9.55
N VAL A 115 -3.15 23.14 -10.09
CA VAL A 115 -2.76 21.90 -10.78
C VAL A 115 -2.55 22.08 -12.28
N GLY A 116 -2.58 23.33 -12.78
CA GLY A 116 -2.31 23.66 -14.18
C GLY A 116 -3.55 23.82 -15.07
N GLY A 117 -4.76 23.85 -14.47
CA GLY A 117 -6.02 24.03 -15.19
C GLY A 117 -6.69 22.73 -15.59
N THR A 118 -7.70 22.85 -16.45
CA THR A 118 -8.39 21.68 -17.05
C THR A 118 -7.76 21.32 -18.40
N PRO A 119 -7.74 20.03 -18.81
CA PRO A 119 -8.33 18.90 -18.10
C PRO A 119 -7.58 18.55 -16.81
N CYS A 120 -8.34 18.21 -15.76
CA CYS A 120 -7.79 17.77 -14.49
C CYS A 120 -8.55 16.54 -13.96
N VAL A 121 -7.94 15.79 -13.03
CA VAL A 121 -8.55 14.63 -12.42
C VAL A 121 -9.16 15.03 -11.07
N ILE A 122 -10.44 14.68 -10.87
CA ILE A 122 -11.14 14.84 -9.59
C ILE A 122 -11.30 13.45 -8.97
N LYS A 123 -10.83 13.28 -7.73
CA LYS A 123 -10.89 11.99 -7.02
C LYS A 123 -11.07 12.18 -5.52
N SER A 124 -11.62 11.16 -4.84
CA SER A 124 -11.62 11.14 -3.37
C SER A 124 -10.24 10.75 -2.83
N SER A 125 -9.87 11.27 -1.65
CA SER A 125 -8.67 10.84 -0.91
C SER A 125 -8.70 9.33 -0.61
N GLU A 126 -9.88 8.82 -0.32
CA GLU A 126 -10.13 7.41 -0.11
C GLU A 126 -10.89 6.78 -1.29
N GLY A 127 -10.72 5.48 -1.51
CA GLY A 127 -11.39 4.73 -2.58
C GLY A 127 -10.42 3.84 -3.36
N THR A 128 -10.97 2.82 -4.05
CA THR A 128 -10.19 1.87 -4.87
C THR A 128 -10.87 1.60 -6.22
N HIS A 129 -10.14 0.91 -7.12
CA HIS A 129 -10.61 0.44 -8.42
C HIS A 129 -11.11 1.54 -9.37
N GLY A 130 -10.68 2.80 -9.16
CA GLY A 130 -11.11 3.93 -9.99
C GLY A 130 -12.56 4.38 -9.75
N SER A 131 -13.26 3.81 -8.75
CA SER A 131 -14.54 4.33 -8.31
C SER A 131 -14.32 5.71 -7.67
N GLY A 132 -15.05 6.74 -8.15
CA GLY A 132 -14.85 8.12 -7.68
C GLY A 132 -13.62 8.84 -8.26
N VAL A 133 -13.11 8.39 -9.42
CA VAL A 133 -12.05 9.08 -10.18
C VAL A 133 -12.64 9.55 -11.51
N PHE A 134 -12.60 10.86 -11.76
CA PHE A 134 -13.23 11.51 -12.91
C PHE A 134 -12.24 12.43 -13.62
N LEU A 135 -12.27 12.42 -14.95
CA LEU A 135 -11.57 13.41 -15.77
C LEU A 135 -12.52 14.58 -16.07
N ALA A 136 -12.18 15.75 -15.57
CA ALA A 136 -12.92 16.98 -15.84
C ALA A 136 -12.25 17.75 -16.97
N HIS A 137 -12.95 17.91 -18.08
CA HIS A 137 -12.45 18.63 -19.26
C HIS A 137 -12.67 20.16 -19.19
N THR A 138 -13.54 20.61 -18.29
CA THR A 138 -13.87 22.03 -18.08
C THR A 138 -13.91 22.35 -16.59
N ASP A 139 -13.62 23.61 -16.25
CA ASP A 139 -13.68 24.10 -14.86
C ASP A 139 -15.10 23.95 -14.27
N GLN A 140 -16.13 24.12 -15.08
CA GLN A 140 -17.52 23.94 -14.65
C GLN A 140 -17.76 22.49 -14.23
N HIS A 141 -17.29 21.52 -15.02
CA HIS A 141 -17.44 20.09 -14.69
C HIS A 141 -16.61 19.73 -13.45
N ALA A 142 -15.39 20.25 -13.33
CA ALA A 142 -14.56 20.03 -12.14
C ALA A 142 -15.25 20.53 -10.85
N ARG A 143 -15.79 21.77 -10.88
CA ARG A 143 -16.54 22.35 -9.76
C ARG A 143 -17.75 21.49 -9.36
N GLN A 144 -18.52 21.04 -10.36
CA GLN A 144 -19.68 20.19 -10.11
C GLN A 144 -19.32 18.89 -9.41
N LEU A 145 -18.22 18.24 -9.84
CA LEU A 145 -17.72 16.99 -9.23
C LEU A 145 -17.22 17.22 -7.80
N VAL A 146 -16.44 18.27 -7.56
CA VAL A 146 -15.98 18.65 -6.22
C VAL A 146 -17.16 18.92 -5.29
N PHE A 147 -18.12 19.73 -5.74
CA PHE A 147 -19.34 20.01 -4.96
C PHE A 147 -20.09 18.73 -4.58
N GLN A 148 -20.31 17.82 -5.54
CA GLN A 148 -20.98 16.54 -5.29
C GLN A 148 -20.23 15.66 -4.30
N MET A 149 -18.89 15.72 -4.26
CA MET A 149 -18.08 14.98 -3.29
C MET A 149 -18.23 15.56 -1.89
N ILE A 150 -18.15 16.89 -1.75
CA ILE A 150 -18.33 17.59 -0.46
C ILE A 150 -19.70 17.31 0.12
N GLU A 151 -20.77 17.40 -0.67
CA GLU A 151 -22.15 17.08 -0.25
C GLU A 151 -22.33 15.63 0.26
N ARG A 152 -21.41 14.73 -0.09
CA ARG A 152 -21.39 13.34 0.36
C ARG A 152 -20.38 13.08 1.48
N ASP A 153 -19.87 14.13 2.10
CA ASP A 153 -18.85 14.05 3.16
C ASP A 153 -17.56 13.31 2.69
N MET A 154 -17.21 13.48 1.41
CA MET A 154 -15.99 12.95 0.83
C MET A 154 -14.93 14.03 0.82
N CYS A 155 -13.65 13.63 0.90
CA CYS A 155 -12.50 14.52 0.81
C CYS A 155 -12.03 14.62 -0.65
N PRO A 156 -12.38 15.68 -1.42
CA PRO A 156 -12.04 15.79 -2.83
C PRO A 156 -10.60 16.25 -3.03
N LEU A 157 -9.94 15.61 -3.98
CA LEU A 157 -8.63 15.98 -4.52
C LEU A 157 -8.79 16.41 -5.98
N VAL A 158 -8.17 17.53 -6.31
CA VAL A 158 -7.95 17.98 -7.69
C VAL A 158 -6.51 17.67 -8.04
N GLN A 159 -6.29 16.93 -9.12
CA GLN A 159 -4.95 16.50 -9.53
C GLN A 159 -4.70 16.85 -10.99
N GLU A 160 -3.46 17.24 -11.32
CA GLU A 160 -3.08 17.44 -12.71
C GLU A 160 -3.33 16.18 -13.55
N TYR A 161 -3.77 16.39 -14.77
CA TYR A 161 -3.93 15.30 -15.72
C TYR A 161 -2.65 15.09 -16.53
N ILE A 162 -2.09 13.90 -16.45
CA ILE A 162 -0.88 13.52 -17.20
C ILE A 162 -1.32 12.94 -18.56
N GLY A 163 -1.47 13.81 -19.54
CA GLY A 163 -2.00 13.43 -20.86
C GLY A 163 -1.12 12.42 -21.61
N GLU A 164 0.18 12.43 -21.37
CA GLU A 164 1.14 11.47 -21.95
C GLU A 164 0.87 10.03 -21.53
N SER A 165 0.32 9.85 -20.35
CA SER A 165 -0.06 8.54 -19.80
C SER A 165 -1.54 8.21 -19.96
N HIS A 166 -2.26 8.90 -20.86
CA HIS A 166 -3.68 8.63 -21.05
C HIS A 166 -3.99 7.14 -21.20
N GLY A 167 -4.77 6.57 -20.26
CA GLY A 167 -5.13 5.17 -20.25
C GLY A 167 -3.98 4.18 -20.02
N ARG A 168 -2.80 4.64 -19.58
CA ARG A 168 -1.64 3.77 -19.36
C ARG A 168 -0.95 4.10 -18.05
N ASP A 169 -0.51 3.07 -17.35
CA ASP A 169 0.41 3.17 -16.23
C ASP A 169 1.34 1.95 -16.15
N VAL A 170 2.38 2.06 -15.35
CA VAL A 170 3.27 0.96 -15.00
C VAL A 170 3.01 0.60 -13.54
N ARG A 171 2.67 -0.67 -13.30
CA ARG A 171 2.62 -1.22 -11.94
C ARG A 171 3.90 -2.01 -11.65
N ALA A 172 4.64 -1.56 -10.65
CA ALA A 172 5.78 -2.28 -10.09
C ALA A 172 5.38 -2.96 -8.78
N LEU A 173 5.67 -4.25 -8.62
CA LEU A 173 5.51 -4.95 -7.35
C LEU A 173 6.82 -4.92 -6.59
N VAL A 174 6.79 -4.34 -5.41
CA VAL A 174 7.90 -4.27 -4.47
C VAL A 174 7.68 -5.30 -3.38
N VAL A 175 8.69 -6.12 -3.10
CA VAL A 175 8.75 -7.07 -1.99
C VAL A 175 10.11 -6.95 -1.33
N GLY A 176 10.16 -6.73 -0.03
CA GLY A 176 11.40 -6.64 0.73
C GLY A 176 12.39 -5.60 0.18
N GLY A 177 11.88 -4.44 -0.27
CA GLY A 177 12.71 -3.37 -0.81
C GLY A 177 13.28 -3.62 -2.22
N LYS A 178 12.74 -4.60 -2.96
CA LYS A 178 13.15 -4.91 -4.35
C LYS A 178 11.92 -4.97 -5.26
N VAL A 179 12.04 -4.45 -6.48
CA VAL A 179 11.03 -4.70 -7.51
C VAL A 179 11.18 -6.12 -8.02
N VAL A 180 10.18 -6.96 -7.78
CA VAL A 180 10.18 -8.38 -8.18
C VAL A 180 9.52 -8.60 -9.54
N ALA A 181 8.55 -7.78 -9.90
CA ALA A 181 7.84 -7.84 -11.18
C ALA A 181 7.30 -6.46 -11.57
N ALA A 182 7.11 -6.25 -12.87
CA ALA A 182 6.43 -5.07 -13.39
C ALA A 182 5.53 -5.42 -14.58
N MET A 183 4.46 -4.65 -14.75
CA MET A 183 3.57 -4.72 -15.90
C MET A 183 3.11 -3.33 -16.32
N ARG A 184 2.85 -3.14 -17.60
CA ARG A 184 2.10 -1.98 -18.10
C ARG A 184 0.63 -2.36 -18.18
N ARG A 185 -0.24 -1.50 -17.65
CA ARG A 185 -1.67 -1.62 -17.82
C ARG A 185 -2.11 -0.64 -18.90
N VAL A 186 -2.97 -1.09 -19.79
CA VAL A 186 -3.48 -0.29 -20.91
C VAL A 186 -5.01 -0.38 -20.91
N ALA A 187 -5.65 0.78 -20.81
CA ALA A 187 -7.11 0.89 -20.87
C ALA A 187 -7.65 0.56 -22.26
N THR A 188 -8.92 0.20 -22.34
CA THR A 188 -9.60 -0.07 -23.61
C THR A 188 -10.34 1.18 -24.08
N GLY A 189 -10.22 1.48 -25.36
CA GLY A 189 -10.94 2.59 -26.01
C GLY A 189 -10.50 3.97 -25.51
N THR A 190 -11.46 4.81 -25.12
CA THR A 190 -11.23 6.20 -24.65
C THR A 190 -11.14 6.31 -23.12
N GLU A 191 -11.09 5.19 -22.41
CA GLU A 191 -10.97 5.20 -20.94
C GLU A 191 -9.58 5.72 -20.54
N PHE A 192 -9.54 6.69 -19.63
CA PHE A 192 -8.29 7.26 -19.15
C PHE A 192 -7.70 6.52 -17.93
N ARG A 193 -8.49 5.65 -17.30
CA ARG A 193 -8.07 4.81 -16.15
C ARG A 193 -7.58 3.47 -16.65
N SER A 194 -6.37 3.10 -16.34
CA SER A 194 -5.70 1.86 -16.80
C SER A 194 -6.05 0.60 -16.00
N ASN A 195 -7.12 0.64 -15.19
CA ASN A 195 -7.48 -0.48 -14.31
C ASN A 195 -7.86 -1.76 -15.07
N PHE A 196 -7.16 -2.86 -14.80
CA PHE A 196 -7.41 -4.18 -15.38
C PHE A 196 -8.86 -4.66 -15.19
N HIS A 197 -9.47 -4.38 -14.04
CA HIS A 197 -10.87 -4.73 -13.75
C HIS A 197 -11.91 -4.00 -14.61
N LEU A 198 -11.50 -2.95 -15.33
CA LEU A 198 -12.35 -2.24 -16.31
C LEU A 198 -12.18 -2.79 -17.74
N GLY A 199 -11.58 -3.96 -17.90
CA GLY A 199 -11.37 -4.58 -19.22
C GLY A 199 -10.08 -4.14 -19.90
N GLY A 200 -9.16 -3.50 -19.19
CA GLY A 200 -7.83 -3.15 -19.70
C GLY A 200 -6.96 -4.39 -19.97
N SER A 201 -6.00 -4.25 -20.86
CA SER A 201 -4.96 -5.24 -21.12
C SER A 201 -3.74 -5.03 -20.23
N VAL A 202 -2.93 -6.09 -20.09
CA VAL A 202 -1.63 -6.04 -19.41
C VAL A 202 -0.53 -6.45 -20.37
N GLU A 203 0.58 -5.75 -20.31
CA GLU A 203 1.76 -6.00 -21.13
C GLU A 203 2.98 -6.18 -20.23
N THR A 204 3.90 -7.04 -20.64
CA THR A 204 5.21 -7.13 -20.00
C THR A 204 5.97 -5.83 -20.23
N VAL A 205 6.62 -5.31 -19.19
CA VAL A 205 7.47 -4.13 -19.28
C VAL A 205 8.80 -4.38 -18.59
N GLU A 206 9.87 -4.00 -19.25
CA GLU A 206 11.18 -3.93 -18.64
C GLU A 206 11.30 -2.62 -17.86
N ILE A 207 11.50 -2.73 -16.55
CA ILE A 207 11.54 -1.56 -15.68
C ILE A 207 12.93 -0.94 -15.67
N SER A 208 13.05 0.37 -15.94
CA SER A 208 14.33 1.06 -15.84
C SER A 208 14.82 1.14 -14.39
N PRO A 209 16.13 1.19 -14.13
CA PRO A 209 16.68 1.34 -12.78
C PRO A 209 16.10 2.55 -12.02
N LYS A 210 15.90 3.67 -12.73
CA LYS A 210 15.31 4.89 -12.17
C LYS A 210 13.87 4.66 -11.69
N LEU A 211 13.06 3.99 -12.50
CA LEU A 211 11.66 3.71 -12.17
C LEU A 211 11.56 2.70 -11.03
N ALA A 212 12.43 1.68 -11.04
CA ALA A 212 12.53 0.70 -9.94
C ALA A 212 12.90 1.38 -8.60
N GLN A 213 13.89 2.29 -8.62
CA GLN A 213 14.29 3.01 -7.42
C GLN A 213 13.16 3.91 -6.86
N ILE A 214 12.41 4.59 -7.74
CA ILE A 214 11.25 5.39 -7.32
C ILE A 214 10.19 4.51 -6.67
N ALA A 215 9.90 3.34 -7.24
CA ALA A 215 8.93 2.40 -6.69
C ALA A 215 9.36 1.87 -5.32
N VAL A 216 10.62 1.48 -5.16
CA VAL A 216 11.19 1.02 -3.88
C VAL A 216 11.14 2.13 -2.83
N ASN A 217 11.55 3.35 -3.18
CA ASN A 217 11.49 4.48 -2.25
C ASN A 217 10.05 4.77 -1.80
N ALA A 218 9.09 4.75 -2.74
CA ALA A 218 7.69 4.98 -2.41
C ALA A 218 7.12 3.92 -1.43
N ALA A 219 7.44 2.64 -1.64
CA ALA A 219 7.04 1.57 -0.73
C ALA A 219 7.69 1.75 0.66
N LYS A 220 8.99 2.09 0.71
CA LYS A 220 9.74 2.30 1.95
C LYS A 220 9.19 3.48 2.76
N ILE A 221 8.90 4.62 2.13
CA ILE A 221 8.36 5.82 2.79
C ILE A 221 7.01 5.54 3.43
N LEU A 222 6.19 4.72 2.79
CA LEU A 222 4.89 4.29 3.33
C LEU A 222 4.97 3.08 4.26
N GLU A 223 6.18 2.60 4.57
CA GLU A 223 6.45 1.45 5.46
C GLU A 223 5.76 0.16 4.97
N LEU A 224 5.85 -0.08 3.67
CA LEU A 224 5.29 -1.26 3.03
C LEU A 224 6.39 -2.21 2.56
N ASP A 225 6.46 -3.38 3.14
CA ASP A 225 7.35 -4.47 2.70
C ASP A 225 6.83 -5.15 1.42
N PHE A 226 5.50 -5.12 1.23
CA PHE A 226 4.82 -5.64 0.06
C PHE A 226 3.87 -4.61 -0.52
N ALA A 227 4.17 -4.09 -1.70
CA ALA A 227 3.41 -3.01 -2.32
C ALA A 227 3.28 -3.15 -3.84
N GLY A 228 2.15 -2.68 -4.36
CA GLY A 228 1.97 -2.39 -5.78
C GLY A 228 2.07 -0.89 -6.01
N VAL A 229 3.12 -0.43 -6.66
CA VAL A 229 3.35 0.99 -6.95
C VAL A 229 2.92 1.27 -8.39
N ASP A 230 1.96 2.17 -8.54
CA ASP A 230 1.44 2.61 -9.84
C ASP A 230 2.14 3.91 -10.26
N LEU A 231 2.76 3.91 -11.44
CA LEU A 231 3.55 5.02 -11.94
C LEU A 231 3.02 5.48 -13.30
N LEU A 232 2.92 6.81 -13.46
CA LEU A 232 2.64 7.46 -14.74
C LEU A 232 3.94 7.84 -15.42
N GLU A 233 4.04 7.60 -16.72
CA GLU A 233 5.13 8.08 -17.56
C GLU A 233 4.81 9.48 -18.04
N SER A 234 5.62 10.49 -17.67
CA SER A 234 5.41 11.88 -18.07
C SER A 234 6.67 12.48 -18.71
N LYS A 235 6.53 13.64 -19.36
CA LYS A 235 7.68 14.42 -19.88
C LYS A 235 8.67 14.84 -18.79
N ARG A 236 8.22 14.91 -17.55
CA ARG A 236 9.05 15.21 -16.36
C ARG A 236 9.74 13.96 -15.79
N GLY A 237 9.48 12.79 -16.33
CA GLY A 237 9.89 11.49 -15.83
C GLY A 237 8.74 10.75 -15.14
N PRO A 238 9.03 9.60 -14.50
CA PRO A 238 8.03 8.80 -13.79
C PRO A 238 7.44 9.55 -12.59
N LEU A 239 6.11 9.45 -12.40
CA LEU A 239 5.39 10.04 -11.27
C LEU A 239 4.63 8.93 -10.54
N VAL A 240 4.76 8.83 -9.22
CA VAL A 240 4.00 7.87 -8.41
C VAL A 240 2.56 8.35 -8.29
N LEU A 241 1.63 7.56 -8.83
CA LEU A 241 0.20 7.85 -8.80
C LEU A 241 -0.47 7.32 -7.54
N GLU A 242 -0.13 6.08 -7.17
CA GLU A 242 -0.74 5.35 -6.04
C GLU A 242 0.19 4.24 -5.56
N VAL A 243 0.12 3.93 -4.25
CA VAL A 243 0.81 2.78 -3.65
C VAL A 243 -0.21 1.89 -2.95
N ASN A 244 -0.28 0.64 -3.36
CA ASN A 244 -1.28 -0.31 -2.90
C ASN A 244 -0.67 -1.33 -1.92
N SER A 245 -1.15 -1.37 -0.68
CA SER A 245 -0.70 -2.29 0.37
C SER A 245 -1.23 -3.73 0.23
N SER A 246 -2.17 -3.98 -0.67
CA SER A 246 -2.73 -5.32 -0.93
C SER A 246 -2.91 -5.54 -2.43
N PRO A 247 -1.83 -5.49 -3.23
CA PRO A 247 -1.92 -5.59 -4.69
C PRO A 247 -2.40 -6.97 -5.13
N GLY A 248 -3.23 -7.02 -6.19
CA GLY A 248 -3.58 -8.27 -6.86
C GLY A 248 -2.35 -8.86 -7.58
N LEU A 249 -2.20 -10.18 -7.57
CA LEU A 249 -1.06 -10.88 -8.15
C LEU A 249 -1.34 -11.45 -9.54
N GLU A 250 -2.57 -11.89 -9.81
CA GLU A 250 -2.94 -12.64 -11.00
C GLU A 250 -2.50 -11.96 -12.32
N GLY A 251 -2.83 -10.68 -12.47
CA GLY A 251 -2.52 -9.95 -13.71
C GLY A 251 -1.02 -9.80 -13.95
N ILE A 252 -0.26 -9.50 -12.90
CA ILE A 252 1.18 -9.27 -13.04
C ILE A 252 1.97 -10.58 -13.15
N GLU A 253 1.60 -11.64 -12.44
CA GLU A 253 2.22 -12.96 -12.59
C GLU A 253 1.97 -13.52 -14.00
N LYS A 254 0.74 -13.34 -14.52
CA LYS A 254 0.43 -13.72 -15.90
C LYS A 254 1.22 -12.93 -16.94
N ALA A 255 1.40 -11.63 -16.74
CA ALA A 255 2.13 -10.76 -17.66
C ALA A 255 3.64 -11.00 -17.61
N SER A 256 4.22 -11.06 -16.40
CA SER A 256 5.67 -11.13 -16.20
C SER A 256 6.24 -12.56 -16.19
N GLN A 257 5.39 -13.58 -16.01
CA GLN A 257 5.79 -14.98 -15.76
C GLN A 257 6.68 -15.15 -14.52
N VAL A 258 6.64 -14.18 -13.59
CA VAL A 258 7.38 -14.20 -12.32
C VAL A 258 6.46 -14.70 -11.21
N ASN A 259 6.94 -15.65 -10.40
CA ASN A 259 6.25 -16.13 -9.20
C ASN A 259 6.38 -15.10 -8.07
N VAL A 260 5.50 -14.09 -8.09
CA VAL A 260 5.48 -13.04 -7.06
C VAL A 260 5.02 -13.59 -5.71
N ALA A 261 4.07 -14.50 -5.70
CA ALA A 261 3.60 -15.16 -4.49
C ALA A 261 4.74 -15.90 -3.77
N GLY A 262 5.61 -16.58 -4.53
CA GLY A 262 6.82 -17.21 -4.00
C GLY A 262 7.82 -16.19 -3.43
N ALA A 263 8.00 -15.05 -4.10
CA ALA A 263 8.87 -13.99 -3.59
C ALA A 263 8.35 -13.42 -2.25
N VAL A 264 7.03 -13.26 -2.09
CA VAL A 264 6.42 -12.83 -0.81
C VAL A 264 6.63 -13.87 0.29
N ALA A 265 6.44 -15.17 -0.01
CA ALA A 265 6.66 -16.24 0.97
C ALA A 265 8.13 -16.33 1.42
N ASN A 266 9.07 -16.21 0.49
CA ASN A 266 10.50 -16.21 0.78
C ASN A 266 10.90 -15.01 1.64
N PHE A 267 10.40 -13.81 1.30
CA PHE A 267 10.68 -12.61 2.10
C PHE A 267 10.11 -12.71 3.51
N LEU A 268 8.94 -13.33 3.70
CA LEU A 268 8.41 -13.59 5.03
C LEU A 268 9.36 -14.47 5.85
N ASN A 269 9.91 -15.54 5.25
CA ASN A 269 10.90 -16.39 5.91
C ASN A 269 12.15 -15.60 6.32
N GLU A 270 12.71 -14.78 5.40
CA GLU A 270 13.87 -13.92 5.69
C GLU A 270 13.57 -12.95 6.85
N LYS A 271 12.39 -12.33 6.86
CA LYS A 271 11.97 -11.40 7.91
C LYS A 271 11.86 -12.08 9.27
N LEU A 272 11.31 -13.31 9.32
CA LEU A 272 11.17 -14.06 10.57
C LEU A 272 12.51 -14.53 11.09
N GLN A 273 13.41 -15.00 10.24
CA GLN A 273 14.77 -15.36 10.63
C GLN A 273 15.53 -14.17 11.22
N ALA A 274 15.42 -12.99 10.59
CA ALA A 274 16.04 -11.76 11.13
C ALA A 274 15.51 -11.40 12.52
N ILE A 275 14.19 -11.51 12.74
CA ILE A 275 13.59 -11.25 14.06
C ILE A 275 14.08 -12.25 15.11
N GLU A 276 14.24 -13.53 14.75
CA GLU A 276 14.73 -14.57 15.66
C GLU A 276 16.21 -14.36 16.01
N GLU A 277 17.03 -13.99 15.03
CA GLU A 277 18.44 -13.65 15.24
C GLU A 277 18.61 -12.44 16.17
N GLU A 278 17.82 -11.39 16.00
CA GLU A 278 17.82 -10.21 16.89
C GLU A 278 17.44 -10.58 18.32
N LYS A 279 16.43 -11.42 18.55
CA LYS A 279 16.04 -11.91 19.87
C LYS A 279 17.17 -12.69 20.52
N ASN A 280 17.79 -13.62 19.80
CA ASN A 280 18.88 -14.45 20.31
C ASN A 280 20.13 -13.61 20.70
N GLN A 281 20.43 -12.56 19.94
CA GLN A 281 21.53 -11.62 20.25
C GLN A 281 21.23 -10.82 21.52
N PHE A 282 20.01 -10.35 21.70
CA PHE A 282 19.60 -9.62 22.90
C PHE A 282 19.68 -10.50 24.15
N ASP A 283 19.20 -11.74 24.11
CA ASP A 283 19.23 -12.67 25.22
C ASP A 283 20.66 -13.07 25.59
N SER A 284 21.54 -13.28 24.62
CA SER A 284 22.97 -13.57 24.86
C SER A 284 23.75 -12.39 25.44
N GLY A 285 23.42 -11.17 25.03
CA GLY A 285 24.03 -9.92 25.56
C GLY A 285 23.63 -9.62 27.01
N SER A 286 22.40 -9.94 27.40
CA SER A 286 21.92 -9.75 28.76
C SER A 286 22.52 -10.76 29.76
N ALA A 287 22.84 -11.98 29.28
CA ALA A 287 23.49 -13.00 30.12
C ALA A 287 24.96 -12.67 30.45
N SER A 288 25.66 -11.94 29.57
CA SER A 288 27.06 -11.55 29.77
C SER A 288 27.26 -10.36 30.72
N SER A 289 26.26 -9.52 30.92
CA SER A 289 26.33 -8.34 31.79
C SER A 289 26.02 -8.62 33.27
N SER A 290 25.50 -9.80 33.61
CA SER A 290 25.17 -10.20 35.00
C SER A 290 26.30 -10.94 35.73
N ALA A 291 27.47 -11.17 35.11
CA ALA A 291 28.62 -11.89 35.67
C ALA A 291 29.76 -10.99 36.14
N GLY A 292 29.51 -9.68 36.34
CA GLY A 292 30.49 -8.69 36.77
C GLY A 292 30.39 -8.37 38.28
N ASP A 293 31.25 -9.01 39.07
CA ASP A 293 31.84 -8.61 40.35
C ASP A 293 30.97 -8.06 41.50
N PHE A 294 30.56 -8.95 42.37
CA PHE A 294 30.54 -8.69 43.80
C PHE A 294 31.84 -9.23 44.46
N THR A 295 32.95 -8.49 44.36
CA THR A 295 34.09 -8.68 45.27
C THR A 295 33.91 -7.79 46.45
N HIS A 296 33.80 -8.40 47.61
CA HIS A 296 33.87 -7.78 48.97
C HIS A 296 35.12 -6.92 49.13
N ALA A 297 34.95 -5.72 49.67
CA ALA A 297 36.00 -5.05 50.41
C ALA A 297 35.49 -4.75 51.84
N PHE A 298 36.21 -5.24 52.84
CA PHE A 298 36.05 -5.00 54.25
C PHE A 298 36.29 -3.53 54.64
#